data_8ac28c7d0870cc285fc7a576166cc5dc
#
_entry.id   8ac28c7d0870cc285fc7a576166cc5dc
#
_cell.length_a   1.000
_cell.length_b   1.000
_cell.length_c   1.000
_cell.angle_alpha   90.00
_cell.angle_beta   90.00
_cell.angle_gamma   90.00
#
_symmetry.space_group_name_H-M   'P 1'
#
loop_
_entity.id
_entity.type
_entity.pdbx_description
1 polymer ?
#
loop_
_entity_poly.entity_id
_entity_poly.type
_entity_poly.pdbx_seq_one_letter_code
_entity_poly.pdbx_strand_id
1 'polypeptide(L)'
;MSNAEKQMMSPALAAERVAAGLAARRGRERRFRIYGRIAIGIALAFLVTLFVSIFSKGIPGFFQHYMTIEVTLDRAKLDPAGDLSVQSLYDGDARGVIRKALFEAVEASGRSGRKAAGKIISKGAEQRLRSAILDDPDILDTTQSMTFAVDDDVDSFLRGYIKRETPEKDRRINDKIDRKSTRLNSSHQIISYA
;
A
#
# COMPACT_ATOMS: atom_id res chain seq x y z
N MET A 1 29.57 -54.69 64.22
CA MET A 1 29.87 -53.68 63.23
C MET A 1 28.98 -52.49 63.49
N SER A 2 29.39 -51.78 64.16
CA SER A 2 30.06 -50.62 64.68
C SER A 2 29.25 -49.35 64.43
N ASN A 3 28.62 -48.88 65.51
CA ASN A 3 27.93 -47.60 65.67
C ASN A 3 28.91 -46.38 65.64
N ALA A 4 30.13 -46.60 65.19
CA ALA A 4 31.20 -45.61 65.20
C ALA A 4 31.31 -44.77 63.93
N GLU A 5 30.50 -45.04 62.89
CA GLU A 5 30.56 -44.31 61.63
C GLU A 5 29.43 -43.29 61.52
N LYS A 6 28.53 -43.19 62.49
CA LYS A 6 27.74 -41.99 62.66
C LYS A 6 28.49 -40.86 63.35
N GLN A 7 29.77 -40.80 63.11
CA GLN A 7 30.62 -39.76 63.60
C GLN A 7 30.24 -38.45 62.98
N MET A 8 29.51 -37.74 63.77
CA MET A 8 29.33 -36.32 63.79
C MET A 8 30.27 -35.61 62.79
N MET A 9 29.75 -35.42 61.56
CA MET A 9 30.34 -34.40 60.74
C MET A 9 30.30 -33.11 61.57
N SER A 10 31.48 -32.59 61.83
CA SER A 10 31.54 -31.35 62.61
C SER A 10 30.61 -30.33 61.97
N PRO A 11 29.90 -29.54 62.76
CA PRO A 11 28.96 -28.54 62.20
C PRO A 11 29.62 -27.63 61.13
N ALA A 12 30.95 -27.43 61.25
CA ALA A 12 31.74 -26.67 60.28
C ALA A 12 31.85 -27.35 58.90
N LEU A 13 32.14 -28.65 58.88
CA LEU A 13 32.22 -29.43 57.62
C LEU A 13 30.84 -29.59 56.95
N ALA A 14 29.79 -29.70 57.75
CA ALA A 14 28.41 -29.71 57.22
C ALA A 14 28.04 -28.37 56.61
N ALA A 15 28.39 -27.26 57.27
CA ALA A 15 28.16 -25.88 56.81
C ALA A 15 28.93 -25.60 55.50
N GLU A 16 30.19 -26.05 55.40
CA GLU A 16 31.02 -25.88 54.21
C GLU A 16 30.46 -26.66 52.99
N ARG A 17 30.01 -27.90 53.16
CA ARG A 17 29.33 -28.68 52.09
C ARG A 17 28.02 -28.07 51.68
N VAL A 18 27.25 -27.55 52.59
CA VAL A 18 26.01 -26.81 52.30
C VAL A 18 26.35 -25.53 51.55
N ALA A 19 27.35 -24.77 51.98
CA ALA A 19 27.78 -23.55 51.28
C ALA A 19 28.27 -23.79 49.87
N ALA A 20 29.06 -24.86 49.64
CA ALA A 20 29.51 -25.30 48.32
C ALA A 20 28.31 -25.69 47.42
N GLY A 21 27.33 -26.42 47.98
CA GLY A 21 26.12 -26.79 47.27
C GLY A 21 25.21 -25.59 46.92
N LEU A 22 25.17 -24.59 47.78
CA LEU A 22 24.41 -23.37 47.55
C LEU A 22 25.04 -22.51 46.43
N ALA A 23 26.37 -22.40 46.38
CA ALA A 23 27.09 -21.70 45.32
C ALA A 23 26.81 -22.30 43.93
N ALA A 24 26.86 -23.64 43.83
CA ALA A 24 26.53 -24.33 42.59
C ALA A 24 25.05 -24.17 42.14
N ARG A 25 24.13 -24.18 43.11
CA ARG A 25 22.69 -23.93 42.84
C ARG A 25 22.45 -22.50 42.39
N ARG A 26 23.05 -21.50 43.04
CA ARG A 26 22.96 -20.09 42.63
C ARG A 26 23.54 -19.87 41.23
N GLY A 27 24.62 -20.54 40.88
CA GLY A 27 25.21 -20.48 39.54
C GLY A 27 24.27 -21.01 38.45
N ARG A 28 23.60 -22.14 38.71
CA ARG A 28 22.58 -22.70 37.79
C ARG A 28 21.35 -21.79 37.66
N GLU A 29 20.87 -21.28 38.76
CA GLU A 29 19.72 -20.35 38.76
C GLU A 29 20.03 -19.07 38.01
N ARG A 30 21.23 -18.50 38.20
CA ARG A 30 21.68 -17.33 37.44
C ARG A 30 21.73 -17.59 35.93
N ARG A 31 22.25 -18.72 35.51
CA ARG A 31 22.30 -19.15 34.10
C ARG A 31 20.91 -19.34 33.55
N PHE A 32 20.01 -19.97 34.28
CA PHE A 32 18.62 -20.15 33.86
C PHE A 32 17.91 -18.83 33.69
N ARG A 33 18.08 -17.89 34.59
CA ARG A 33 17.53 -16.53 34.47
C ARG A 33 18.11 -15.78 33.26
N ILE A 34 19.40 -15.96 32.98
CA ILE A 34 20.04 -15.36 31.80
C ILE A 34 19.46 -15.96 30.52
N TYR A 35 19.34 -17.29 30.43
CA TYR A 35 18.74 -17.93 29.27
C TYR A 35 17.28 -17.51 29.05
N GLY A 36 16.52 -17.40 30.14
CA GLY A 36 15.16 -16.90 30.08
C GLY A 36 15.07 -15.46 29.52
N ARG A 37 15.97 -14.57 29.98
CA ARG A 37 16.02 -13.18 29.46
C ARG A 37 16.45 -13.15 27.99
N ILE A 38 17.41 -13.98 27.60
CA ILE A 38 17.85 -14.10 26.20
C ILE A 38 16.70 -14.60 25.34
N ALA A 39 15.99 -15.64 25.78
CA ALA A 39 14.86 -16.18 25.05
C ALA A 39 13.74 -15.13 24.84
N ILE A 40 13.42 -14.37 25.88
CA ILE A 40 12.45 -13.25 25.78
C ILE A 40 12.97 -12.18 24.82
N GLY A 41 14.25 -11.83 24.89
CA GLY A 41 14.88 -10.86 23.97
C GLY A 41 14.79 -11.31 22.52
N ILE A 42 15.06 -12.59 22.25
CA ILE A 42 14.94 -13.16 20.91
C ILE A 42 13.47 -13.13 20.44
N ALA A 43 12.52 -13.52 21.29
CA ALA A 43 11.11 -13.48 20.94
C ALA A 43 10.65 -12.05 20.61
N LEU A 44 11.07 -11.05 21.39
CA LEU A 44 10.78 -9.64 21.11
C LEU A 44 11.43 -9.17 19.80
N ALA A 45 12.65 -9.57 19.53
CA ALA A 45 13.33 -9.25 18.27
C ALA A 45 12.57 -9.81 17.06
N PHE A 46 12.09 -11.04 17.12
CA PHE A 46 11.22 -11.62 16.08
C PHE A 46 9.91 -10.86 15.95
N LEU A 47 9.29 -10.49 17.06
CA LEU A 47 8.05 -9.73 17.05
C LEU A 47 8.26 -8.36 16.38
N VAL A 48 9.29 -7.62 16.75
CA VAL A 48 9.64 -6.34 16.13
C VAL A 48 9.91 -6.51 14.64
N THR A 49 10.68 -7.53 14.25
CA THR A 49 10.97 -7.81 12.83
C THR A 49 9.67 -8.10 12.06
N LEU A 50 8.74 -8.85 12.65
CA LEU A 50 7.43 -9.12 12.06
C LEU A 50 6.66 -7.80 11.83
N PHE A 51 6.54 -6.96 12.86
CA PHE A 51 5.87 -5.68 12.75
C PHE A 51 6.50 -4.78 11.68
N VAL A 52 7.83 -4.63 11.71
CA VAL A 52 8.55 -3.85 10.69
C VAL A 52 8.28 -4.40 9.29
N SER A 53 8.27 -5.72 9.11
CA SER A 53 7.96 -6.35 7.82
C SER A 53 6.53 -6.08 7.37
N ILE A 54 5.55 -6.15 8.27
CA ILE A 54 4.14 -5.86 7.96
C ILE A 54 3.96 -4.38 7.60
N PHE A 55 4.48 -3.48 8.43
CA PHE A 55 4.33 -2.05 8.20
C PHE A 55 5.05 -1.57 6.94
N SER A 56 6.28 -2.04 6.69
CA SER A 56 7.03 -1.64 5.50
C SER A 56 6.37 -2.07 4.19
N LYS A 57 5.62 -3.18 4.21
CA LYS A 57 4.87 -3.66 3.04
C LYS A 57 3.44 -3.13 2.99
N GLY A 58 2.83 -2.86 4.14
CA GLY A 58 1.43 -2.44 4.25
C GLY A 58 1.25 -0.93 4.06
N ILE A 59 2.11 -0.10 4.62
CA ILE A 59 2.00 1.37 4.54
C ILE A 59 1.91 1.87 3.09
N PRO A 60 2.73 1.41 2.13
CA PRO A 60 2.58 1.84 0.74
C PRO A 60 1.21 1.52 0.13
N GLY A 61 0.48 0.53 0.67
CA GLY A 61 -0.87 0.18 0.22
C GLY A 61 -1.93 1.25 0.51
N PHE A 62 -1.68 2.13 1.48
CA PHE A 62 -2.61 3.22 1.82
C PHE A 62 -2.44 4.47 0.93
N PHE A 63 -1.36 4.56 0.19
CA PHE A 63 -1.14 5.66 -0.75
C PHE A 63 -1.68 5.27 -2.12
N GLN A 64 -2.51 6.12 -2.71
CA GLN A 64 -3.00 5.95 -4.07
C GLN A 64 -2.61 7.15 -4.91
N HIS A 65 -2.19 6.91 -6.14
CA HIS A 65 -1.90 7.97 -7.08
C HIS A 65 -3.19 8.45 -7.73
N TYR A 66 -3.30 9.76 -7.89
CA TYR A 66 -4.41 10.43 -8.54
C TYR A 66 -3.88 11.30 -9.67
N MET A 67 -4.65 11.41 -10.72
CA MET A 67 -4.35 12.24 -11.88
C MET A 67 -5.38 13.34 -11.99
N THR A 68 -4.92 14.58 -12.12
CA THR A 68 -5.78 15.74 -12.35
C THR A 68 -5.79 16.09 -13.82
N ILE A 69 -6.97 16.17 -14.41
CA ILE A 69 -7.17 16.54 -15.81
C ILE A 69 -8.31 17.57 -15.94
N GLU A 70 -8.25 18.40 -16.96
CA GLU A 70 -9.35 19.29 -17.31
C GLU A 70 -10.40 18.54 -18.12
N VAL A 71 -11.63 18.56 -17.65
CA VAL A 71 -12.77 17.86 -18.26
C VAL A 71 -13.83 18.87 -18.66
N THR A 72 -14.15 18.92 -19.94
CA THR A 72 -15.30 19.70 -20.44
C THR A 72 -16.57 18.88 -20.29
N LEU A 73 -17.48 19.36 -19.47
CA LEU A 73 -18.70 18.66 -19.05
C LEU A 73 -19.86 19.02 -19.97
N ASP A 74 -19.92 18.41 -21.14
CA ASP A 74 -20.96 18.61 -22.14
C ASP A 74 -22.29 17.97 -21.64
N ARG A 75 -23.29 18.83 -21.32
CA ARG A 75 -24.60 18.41 -20.81
C ARG A 75 -25.27 17.43 -21.75
N ALA A 76 -25.28 17.70 -23.05
CA ALA A 76 -25.95 16.84 -24.01
C ALA A 76 -25.40 15.40 -24.04
N LYS A 77 -24.12 15.21 -23.64
CA LYS A 77 -23.50 13.89 -23.55
C LYS A 77 -23.69 13.23 -22.21
N LEU A 78 -23.71 14.02 -21.13
CA LEU A 78 -23.72 13.53 -19.77
C LEU A 78 -25.13 13.31 -19.22
N ASP A 79 -26.09 14.11 -19.68
CA ASP A 79 -27.49 14.06 -19.26
C ASP A 79 -28.41 14.13 -20.49
N PRO A 80 -28.54 13.01 -21.23
CA PRO A 80 -29.32 13.00 -22.48
C PRO A 80 -30.80 13.23 -22.27
N ALA A 81 -31.38 12.94 -21.11
CA ALA A 81 -32.79 13.25 -20.81
C ALA A 81 -32.98 14.68 -20.34
N GLY A 82 -31.93 15.36 -19.86
CA GLY A 82 -31.99 16.75 -19.40
C GLY A 82 -32.65 16.94 -18.03
N ASP A 83 -32.94 15.86 -17.32
CA ASP A 83 -33.66 15.88 -16.04
C ASP A 83 -32.75 15.69 -14.82
N LEU A 84 -31.45 15.51 -15.01
CA LEU A 84 -30.45 15.27 -13.98
C LEU A 84 -30.78 14.03 -13.11
N SER A 85 -31.62 13.15 -13.60
CA SER A 85 -31.89 11.90 -12.90
C SER A 85 -30.66 11.01 -12.88
N VAL A 86 -30.55 10.20 -11.83
CA VAL A 86 -29.48 9.20 -11.72
C VAL A 86 -29.47 8.30 -12.97
N GLN A 87 -30.65 7.95 -13.49
CA GLN A 87 -30.78 7.12 -14.68
C GLN A 87 -30.22 7.83 -15.92
N SER A 88 -30.57 9.10 -16.14
CA SER A 88 -30.07 9.87 -17.27
C SER A 88 -28.55 9.99 -17.26
N LEU A 89 -27.95 10.24 -16.09
CA LEU A 89 -26.49 10.29 -15.93
C LEU A 89 -25.80 8.92 -16.13
N TYR A 90 -26.49 7.82 -15.89
CA TYR A 90 -25.98 6.47 -16.21
C TYR A 90 -26.06 6.16 -17.71
N ASP A 91 -27.09 6.64 -18.39
CA ASP A 91 -27.26 6.49 -19.82
C ASP A 91 -26.35 7.44 -20.62
N GLY A 92 -25.85 8.49 -19.97
CA GLY A 92 -24.91 9.43 -20.55
C GLY A 92 -23.50 8.85 -20.77
N ASP A 93 -22.76 9.41 -21.74
CA ASP A 93 -21.41 8.96 -22.13
C ASP A 93 -20.31 9.59 -21.25
N ALA A 94 -20.38 9.37 -19.93
CA ALA A 94 -19.36 9.81 -18.99
C ALA A 94 -17.97 9.27 -19.36
N ARG A 95 -17.92 8.02 -19.85
CA ARG A 95 -16.68 7.39 -20.30
C ARG A 95 -16.06 8.11 -21.47
N GLY A 96 -16.85 8.47 -22.48
CA GLY A 96 -16.37 9.18 -23.68
C GLY A 96 -15.81 10.55 -23.33
N VAL A 97 -16.50 11.27 -22.44
CA VAL A 97 -16.07 12.59 -21.95
C VAL A 97 -14.72 12.50 -21.23
N ILE A 98 -14.58 11.60 -20.25
CA ILE A 98 -13.32 11.38 -19.53
C ILE A 98 -12.20 10.95 -20.47
N ARG A 99 -12.47 10.03 -21.40
CA ARG A 99 -11.46 9.55 -22.36
C ARG A 99 -11.00 10.63 -23.31
N LYS A 100 -11.90 11.53 -23.74
CA LYS A 100 -11.52 12.67 -24.57
C LYS A 100 -10.55 13.58 -23.81
N ALA A 101 -10.91 14.01 -22.62
CA ALA A 101 -10.08 14.83 -21.73
C ALA A 101 -8.71 14.17 -21.47
N LEU A 102 -8.72 12.86 -21.17
CA LEU A 102 -7.49 12.10 -20.95
C LEU A 102 -6.60 12.06 -22.20
N PHE A 103 -7.17 11.85 -23.40
CA PHE A 103 -6.38 11.79 -24.62
C PHE A 103 -5.73 13.14 -24.96
N GLU A 104 -6.41 14.23 -24.65
CA GLU A 104 -5.89 15.60 -24.76
C GLU A 104 -4.74 15.82 -23.75
N ALA A 105 -4.97 15.51 -22.48
CA ALA A 105 -3.97 15.69 -21.42
C ALA A 105 -2.67 14.88 -21.65
N VAL A 106 -2.77 13.64 -22.20
CA VAL A 106 -1.59 12.82 -22.49
C VAL A 106 -1.09 12.92 -23.94
N GLU A 107 -1.65 13.81 -24.75
CA GLU A 107 -1.35 13.94 -26.18
C GLU A 107 -1.40 12.59 -26.90
N ALA A 108 -2.48 11.83 -26.68
CA ALA A 108 -2.59 10.49 -27.22
C ALA A 108 -2.92 10.51 -28.71
N SER A 109 -1.96 10.16 -29.57
CA SER A 109 -2.13 10.08 -31.00
C SER A 109 -2.24 8.63 -31.48
N GLY A 110 -3.05 8.43 -32.50
CA GLY A 110 -3.26 7.12 -33.14
C GLY A 110 -4.00 6.10 -32.25
N ARG A 111 -4.43 5.00 -32.86
CA ARG A 111 -5.23 3.96 -32.20
C ARG A 111 -4.50 3.31 -31.01
N SER A 112 -3.22 3.02 -31.17
CA SER A 112 -2.39 2.39 -30.13
C SER A 112 -2.13 3.33 -28.95
N GLY A 113 -1.87 4.65 -29.20
CA GLY A 113 -1.69 5.64 -28.16
C GLY A 113 -2.95 5.85 -27.32
N ARG A 114 -4.11 5.94 -27.97
CA ARG A 114 -5.42 6.05 -27.27
C ARG A 114 -5.76 4.81 -26.45
N LYS A 115 -5.47 3.59 -26.98
CA LYS A 115 -5.65 2.35 -26.23
C LYS A 115 -4.77 2.29 -24.98
N ALA A 116 -3.53 2.76 -25.07
CA ALA A 116 -2.61 2.84 -23.94
C ALA A 116 -3.08 3.89 -22.92
N ALA A 117 -3.45 5.10 -23.38
CA ALA A 117 -3.95 6.17 -22.52
C ALA A 117 -5.20 5.76 -21.75
N GLY A 118 -6.15 5.09 -22.39
CA GLY A 118 -7.39 4.63 -21.76
C GLY A 118 -7.22 3.61 -20.62
N LYS A 119 -6.00 3.14 -20.38
CA LYS A 119 -5.63 2.27 -19.24
C LYS A 119 -4.97 3.03 -18.08
N ILE A 120 -4.85 4.34 -18.15
CA ILE A 120 -4.17 5.12 -17.10
C ILE A 120 -5.13 5.43 -15.96
N ILE A 121 -6.40 5.70 -16.25
CA ILE A 121 -7.40 6.08 -15.26
C ILE A 121 -8.25 4.86 -14.87
N SER A 122 -8.54 4.76 -13.58
CA SER A 122 -9.38 3.71 -13.00
C SER A 122 -10.81 3.75 -13.54
N LYS A 123 -11.47 2.59 -13.56
CA LYS A 123 -12.89 2.45 -13.93
C LYS A 123 -13.83 3.24 -13.01
N GLY A 124 -13.41 3.55 -11.79
CA GLY A 124 -14.18 4.37 -10.85
C GLY A 124 -14.34 5.84 -11.26
N ALA A 125 -13.60 6.31 -12.26
CA ALA A 125 -13.65 7.70 -12.74
C ALA A 125 -15.05 8.11 -13.23
N GLU A 126 -15.76 7.20 -13.89
CA GLU A 126 -17.14 7.46 -14.38
C GLU A 126 -18.10 7.74 -13.21
N GLN A 127 -18.00 6.93 -12.14
CA GLN A 127 -18.83 7.12 -10.96
C GLN A 127 -18.51 8.44 -10.26
N ARG A 128 -17.21 8.78 -10.16
CA ARG A 128 -16.78 10.04 -9.55
C ARG A 128 -17.29 11.25 -10.34
N LEU A 129 -17.28 11.18 -11.67
CA LEU A 129 -17.83 12.24 -12.53
C LEU A 129 -19.34 12.39 -12.30
N ARG A 130 -20.08 11.29 -12.27
CA ARG A 130 -21.54 11.33 -12.02
C ARG A 130 -21.85 11.88 -10.62
N SER A 131 -21.12 11.47 -9.60
CA SER A 131 -21.29 12.02 -8.25
C SER A 131 -21.04 13.52 -8.22
N ALA A 132 -19.98 14.00 -8.87
CA ALA A 132 -19.69 15.45 -8.93
C ALA A 132 -20.80 16.24 -9.58
N ILE A 133 -21.44 15.71 -10.64
CA ILE A 133 -22.58 16.37 -11.30
C ILE A 133 -23.83 16.37 -10.39
N LEU A 134 -24.06 15.30 -9.64
CA LEU A 134 -25.18 15.23 -8.70
C LEU A 134 -24.99 16.17 -7.50
N ASP A 135 -23.74 16.34 -7.05
CA ASP A 135 -23.40 17.23 -5.93
C ASP A 135 -23.50 18.71 -6.36
N ASP A 136 -23.10 19.03 -7.58
CA ASP A 136 -23.14 20.37 -8.15
C ASP A 136 -23.51 20.32 -9.65
N PRO A 137 -24.80 20.42 -10.00
CA PRO A 137 -25.25 20.41 -11.39
C PRO A 137 -24.80 21.61 -12.24
N ASP A 138 -24.41 22.72 -11.60
CA ASP A 138 -23.99 23.93 -12.29
C ASP A 138 -22.61 23.79 -12.98
N ILE A 139 -21.87 22.71 -12.67
CA ILE A 139 -20.64 22.42 -13.39
C ILE A 139 -20.85 21.93 -14.84
N LEU A 140 -22.06 21.54 -15.21
CA LEU A 140 -22.36 21.16 -16.59
C LEU A 140 -22.17 22.36 -17.54
N ASP A 141 -21.75 22.02 -18.76
CA ASP A 141 -21.37 22.99 -19.80
C ASP A 141 -20.17 23.89 -19.44
N THR A 142 -19.41 23.51 -18.40
CA THR A 142 -18.16 24.17 -18.03
C THR A 142 -16.97 23.20 -18.20
N THR A 143 -15.74 23.76 -18.13
CA THR A 143 -14.51 22.95 -18.03
C THR A 143 -14.02 22.98 -16.60
N GLN A 144 -13.92 21.81 -15.98
CA GLN A 144 -13.51 21.63 -14.59
C GLN A 144 -12.23 20.83 -14.47
N SER A 145 -11.40 21.23 -13.53
CA SER A 145 -10.22 20.47 -13.13
C SER A 145 -10.65 19.34 -12.20
N MET A 146 -10.63 18.10 -12.68
CA MET A 146 -11.11 16.94 -11.96
C MET A 146 -9.98 15.96 -11.66
N THR A 147 -10.02 15.40 -10.47
CA THR A 147 -9.02 14.43 -9.99
C THR A 147 -9.60 13.03 -9.99
N PHE A 148 -8.93 12.13 -10.69
CA PHE A 148 -9.32 10.72 -10.82
C PHE A 148 -8.21 9.80 -10.31
N ALA A 149 -8.60 8.69 -9.67
CA ALA A 149 -7.65 7.65 -9.31
C ALA A 149 -7.04 7.03 -10.57
N VAL A 150 -5.72 6.80 -10.55
CA VAL A 150 -5.09 6.04 -11.62
C VAL A 150 -5.45 4.56 -11.53
N ASP A 151 -5.28 3.84 -12.63
CA ASP A 151 -5.48 2.39 -12.67
C ASP A 151 -4.47 1.65 -11.77
N ASP A 152 -4.88 0.53 -11.17
CA ASP A 152 -4.07 -0.24 -10.20
C ASP A 152 -2.71 -0.68 -10.77
N ASP A 153 -2.66 -1.03 -12.05
CA ASP A 153 -1.40 -1.43 -12.70
C ASP A 153 -0.46 -0.22 -12.83
N VAL A 154 -1.00 0.98 -13.13
CA VAL A 154 -0.22 2.23 -13.20
C VAL A 154 0.24 2.65 -11.81
N ASP A 155 -0.62 2.57 -10.82
CA ASP A 155 -0.30 2.86 -9.43
C ASP A 155 0.82 1.94 -8.91
N SER A 156 0.72 0.64 -9.15
CA SER A 156 1.75 -0.35 -8.80
C SER A 156 3.09 -0.08 -9.49
N PHE A 157 3.05 0.41 -10.72
CA PHE A 157 4.25 0.79 -11.45
C PHE A 157 4.90 2.06 -10.88
N LEU A 158 4.12 3.09 -10.57
CA LEU A 158 4.60 4.33 -9.96
C LEU A 158 5.19 4.11 -8.56
N ARG A 159 4.68 3.13 -7.81
CA ARG A 159 5.23 2.68 -6.52
C ARG A 159 6.49 1.83 -6.65
N GLY A 160 6.89 1.44 -7.88
CA GLY A 160 8.06 0.61 -8.11
C GLY A 160 7.87 -0.89 -7.87
N TYR A 161 6.64 -1.36 -7.68
CA TYR A 161 6.34 -2.80 -7.59
C TYR A 161 6.50 -3.50 -8.94
N ILE A 162 6.22 -2.79 -10.04
CA ILE A 162 6.47 -3.27 -11.40
C ILE A 162 7.74 -2.60 -11.90
N LYS A 163 8.79 -3.40 -12.13
CA LYS A 163 10.09 -2.89 -12.57
C LYS A 163 10.14 -2.72 -14.10
N ARG A 164 10.85 -1.69 -14.55
CA ARG A 164 11.06 -1.42 -15.99
C ARG A 164 11.91 -2.50 -16.67
N GLU A 165 12.81 -3.13 -15.94
CA GLU A 165 13.68 -4.20 -16.42
C GLU A 165 12.92 -5.50 -16.71
N THR A 166 11.70 -5.66 -16.18
CA THR A 166 10.86 -6.81 -16.48
C THR A 166 10.44 -6.76 -17.96
N PRO A 167 10.62 -7.84 -18.75
CA PRO A 167 10.20 -7.89 -20.15
C PRO A 167 8.73 -7.48 -20.33
N GLU A 168 8.42 -6.71 -21.40
CA GLU A 168 7.05 -6.19 -21.64
C GLU A 168 5.97 -7.27 -21.65
N LYS A 169 6.32 -8.49 -22.13
CA LYS A 169 5.41 -9.65 -22.15
C LYS A 169 5.01 -10.15 -20.77
N ASP A 170 5.84 -9.90 -19.76
CA ASP A 170 5.68 -10.41 -18.40
C ASP A 170 5.14 -9.34 -17.44
N ARG A 171 4.88 -8.11 -17.94
CA ARG A 171 4.29 -7.02 -17.18
C ARG A 171 2.96 -6.57 -17.78
N ARG A 172 2.04 -6.13 -16.93
CA ARG A 172 0.71 -5.64 -17.36
C ARG A 172 0.76 -4.26 -18.03
N ILE A 173 1.80 -3.50 -17.73
CA ILE A 173 2.05 -2.17 -18.31
C ILE A 173 3.01 -2.31 -19.48
N ASN A 174 2.62 -1.81 -20.66
CA ASN A 174 3.50 -1.73 -21.80
C ASN A 174 4.31 -0.42 -21.80
N ASP A 175 5.38 -0.37 -22.60
CA ASP A 175 6.29 0.77 -22.69
C ASP A 175 5.61 2.09 -23.09
N LYS A 176 4.46 2.02 -23.77
CA LYS A 176 3.68 3.21 -24.15
C LYS A 176 2.92 3.79 -22.95
N ILE A 177 2.39 2.96 -22.06
CA ILE A 177 1.75 3.37 -20.82
C ILE A 177 2.81 3.93 -19.87
N ASP A 178 3.95 3.23 -19.72
CA ASP A 178 5.08 3.67 -18.90
C ASP A 178 5.52 5.10 -19.27
N ARG A 179 5.83 5.34 -20.54
CA ARG A 179 6.27 6.68 -21.00
C ARG A 179 5.21 7.77 -20.76
N LYS A 180 3.93 7.46 -20.93
CA LYS A 180 2.85 8.41 -20.69
C LYS A 180 2.63 8.70 -19.22
N SER A 181 2.56 7.67 -18.37
CA SER A 181 2.40 7.82 -16.92
C SER A 181 3.61 8.55 -16.29
N THR A 182 4.82 8.23 -16.75
CA THR A 182 6.04 8.92 -16.30
C THR A 182 6.05 10.40 -16.68
N ARG A 183 5.62 10.74 -17.90
CA ARG A 183 5.49 12.14 -18.33
C ARG A 183 4.48 12.91 -17.48
N LEU A 184 3.32 12.33 -17.21
CA LEU A 184 2.30 12.92 -16.37
C LEU A 184 2.78 13.12 -14.93
N ASN A 185 3.49 12.14 -14.39
CA ASN A 185 4.09 12.24 -13.05
C ASN A 185 5.13 13.37 -13.00
N SER A 186 5.96 13.50 -14.03
CA SER A 186 6.95 14.59 -14.13
C SER A 186 6.33 15.97 -14.27
N SER A 187 5.13 16.07 -14.85
CA SER A 187 4.37 17.32 -14.96
C SER A 187 3.51 17.64 -13.74
N HIS A 188 3.66 16.91 -12.63
CA HIS A 188 2.86 17.02 -11.40
C HIS A 188 1.35 16.84 -11.60
N GLN A 189 0.91 16.24 -12.69
CA GLN A 189 -0.49 15.88 -12.92
C GLN A 189 -0.89 14.60 -12.17
N ILE A 190 0.09 13.78 -11.76
CA ILE A 190 -0.13 12.63 -10.89
C ILE A 190 0.43 12.95 -9.51
N ILE A 191 -0.42 12.91 -8.50
CA ILE A 191 -0.12 13.20 -7.10
C ILE A 191 -0.47 11.97 -6.28
N SER A 192 0.37 11.63 -5.29
CA SER A 192 0.09 10.57 -4.33
C SER A 192 -0.57 11.16 -3.10
N TYR A 193 -1.70 10.59 -2.68
CA TYR A 193 -2.38 10.90 -1.44
C TYR A 193 -2.41 9.69 -0.51
N ALA A 194 -2.28 9.95 0.80
CA ALA A 194 -2.43 8.97 1.87
C ALA A 194 -3.86 8.91 2.36
#